data_c63b065fd8947cc4bc4aafea16541def
#
_entry.id   c63b065fd8947cc4bc4aafea16541def
#
_cell.length_a   1.000
_cell.length_b   1.000
_cell.length_c   1.000
_cell.angle_alpha   90.00
_cell.angle_beta   90.00
_cell.angle_gamma   90.00
#
_symmetry.space_group_name_H-M   'P 1'
#
loop_
_entity.id
_entity.type
_entity.pdbx_description
1 polymer ?
#
loop_
_entity_poly.entity_id
_entity_poly.type
_entity_poly.pdbx_seq_one_letter_code
_entity_poly.pdbx_strand_id
1 'polypeptide(L)'
;KSAEFIKNYYEAIGLEPFNNGSYFQEVDLNKEMRSIFNPAGDNENEVDNVIGVIKGEDSSKAIVISAHFDHVTIRSKLEEAATNTESQQISVNKIQGAIDNASGVATLLETAKELSAYYNDNKPPYDIIFAAFNAEELGLIGSRKFVSEFRDKYDKWYDINIDCIGVRGNNGLAVKNNYPLSQELYDDFIEVLDENEVYYEIVPYAMNEEGVIVGSSDHMSFRRANDASLIIGQDGITEIVHTEDDNMSIVDCKLIENIKDALVDFIIKNDNKIY
;
A
#
# COMPACT_ATOMS: atom_id res chain seq x y z
N LYS A 1 17.10 2.74 5.33
CA LYS A 1 17.13 1.53 6.21
C LYS A 1 15.93 0.63 5.93
N SER A 2 14.70 1.18 5.91
CA SER A 2 13.47 0.40 5.65
C SER A 2 13.50 -0.22 4.26
N ALA A 3 13.85 0.55 3.22
CA ALA A 3 13.98 0.04 1.86
C ALA A 3 14.97 -1.13 1.75
N GLU A 4 16.15 -1.04 2.41
CA GLU A 4 17.12 -2.13 2.47
C GLU A 4 16.60 -3.35 3.24
N PHE A 5 15.82 -3.15 4.30
CA PHE A 5 15.18 -4.25 5.02
C PHE A 5 14.21 -5.01 4.11
N ILE A 6 13.31 -4.29 3.43
CA ILE A 6 12.33 -4.87 2.51
C ILE A 6 13.03 -5.61 1.37
N LYS A 7 14.03 -4.98 0.75
CA LYS A 7 14.85 -5.61 -0.31
C LYS A 7 15.47 -6.91 0.17
N ASN A 8 16.14 -6.91 1.33
CA ASN A 8 16.78 -8.10 1.87
C ASN A 8 15.76 -9.20 2.23
N TYR A 9 14.56 -8.81 2.65
CA TYR A 9 13.47 -9.75 2.89
C TYR A 9 13.01 -10.41 1.59
N TYR A 10 12.75 -9.63 0.53
CA TYR A 10 12.38 -10.17 -0.78
C TYR A 10 13.44 -11.12 -1.35
N GLU A 11 14.71 -10.75 -1.24
CA GLU A 11 15.83 -11.61 -1.66
C GLU A 11 15.87 -12.92 -0.86
N ALA A 12 15.69 -12.87 0.45
CA ALA A 12 15.72 -14.03 1.33
C ALA A 12 14.57 -15.02 1.09
N ILE A 13 13.42 -14.55 0.65
CA ILE A 13 12.26 -15.40 0.32
C ILE A 13 12.23 -15.83 -1.16
N GLY A 14 13.23 -15.44 -1.96
CA GLY A 14 13.41 -15.88 -3.34
C GLY A 14 12.61 -15.12 -4.39
N LEU A 15 12.10 -13.91 -4.09
CA LEU A 15 11.53 -13.06 -5.14
C LEU A 15 12.61 -12.61 -6.13
N GLU A 16 12.20 -12.44 -7.38
CA GLU A 16 13.08 -11.82 -8.38
C GLU A 16 13.02 -10.28 -8.30
N PRO A 17 14.12 -9.58 -8.60
CA PRO A 17 14.11 -8.13 -8.71
C PRO A 17 13.29 -7.70 -9.92
N PHE A 18 12.34 -6.78 -9.72
CA PHE A 18 11.39 -6.39 -10.76
C PHE A 18 11.97 -5.42 -11.80
N ASN A 19 12.81 -4.47 -11.37
CA ASN A 19 13.28 -3.38 -12.23
C ASN A 19 14.66 -3.69 -12.83
N ASN A 20 14.69 -4.35 -13.99
CA ASN A 20 15.93 -4.62 -14.75
C ASN A 20 17.08 -5.22 -13.90
N GLY A 21 16.77 -6.13 -12.99
CA GLY A 21 17.73 -6.75 -12.09
C GLY A 21 17.97 -5.98 -10.79
N SER A 22 17.20 -4.92 -10.53
CA SER A 22 17.16 -4.18 -9.27
C SER A 22 15.80 -4.34 -8.59
N TYR A 23 15.79 -4.43 -7.27
CA TYR A 23 14.59 -4.28 -6.46
C TYR A 23 14.17 -2.81 -6.30
N PHE A 24 15.06 -1.87 -6.57
CA PHE A 24 14.81 -0.45 -6.39
C PHE A 24 14.33 0.21 -7.66
N GLN A 25 13.33 1.05 -7.51
CA GLN A 25 12.91 2.03 -8.50
C GLN A 25 13.11 3.42 -7.90
N GLU A 26 14.03 4.18 -8.48
CA GLU A 26 14.33 5.56 -8.06
C GLU A 26 13.15 6.49 -8.33
N VAL A 27 12.83 7.30 -7.33
CA VAL A 27 11.77 8.31 -7.34
C VAL A 27 12.39 9.68 -7.05
N ASP A 28 12.49 10.53 -8.06
CA ASP A 28 12.98 11.91 -7.95
C ASP A 28 11.88 12.84 -7.43
N LEU A 29 11.90 13.11 -6.13
CA LEU A 29 10.92 13.98 -5.47
C LEU A 29 10.93 15.41 -6.03
N ASN A 30 12.08 15.94 -6.43
CA ASN A 30 12.16 17.28 -7.03
C ASN A 30 11.43 17.37 -8.35
N LYS A 31 11.56 16.35 -9.19
CA LYS A 31 10.89 16.29 -10.49
C LYS A 31 9.38 16.17 -10.32
N GLU A 32 8.95 15.31 -9.42
CA GLU A 32 7.54 15.03 -9.18
C GLU A 32 6.83 16.13 -8.39
N MET A 33 7.51 16.76 -7.41
CA MET A 33 6.96 17.87 -6.62
C MET A 33 7.02 19.23 -7.31
N ARG A 34 7.88 19.43 -8.31
CA ARG A 34 7.93 20.70 -9.09
C ARG A 34 6.61 21.06 -9.76
N SER A 35 5.73 20.09 -9.94
CA SER A 35 4.37 20.34 -10.44
C SER A 35 3.42 20.91 -9.37
N ILE A 36 3.76 20.82 -8.09
CA ILE A 36 2.89 21.17 -6.97
C ILE A 36 3.50 22.27 -6.06
N PHE A 37 4.80 22.17 -5.76
CA PHE A 37 5.52 23.10 -4.90
C PHE A 37 6.92 23.34 -5.46
N ASN A 38 7.46 24.56 -5.33
CA ASN A 38 8.82 24.93 -5.72
C ASN A 38 9.73 24.97 -4.48
N PRO A 39 10.26 23.84 -3.96
CA PRO A 39 11.19 23.87 -2.85
C PRO A 39 12.59 24.24 -3.38
N ALA A 40 13.10 25.38 -2.95
CA ALA A 40 14.50 25.71 -3.11
C ALA A 40 15.31 24.99 -2.02
N GLY A 41 16.04 23.94 -2.39
CA GLY A 41 16.96 23.27 -1.46
C GLY A 41 17.72 22.13 -2.16
N ASP A 42 19.04 22.21 -2.13
CA ASP A 42 19.99 21.21 -2.67
C ASP A 42 20.17 20.03 -1.69
N ASN A 43 19.16 19.25 -1.42
CA ASN A 43 19.30 18.04 -0.59
C ASN A 43 18.83 16.82 -1.34
N GLU A 44 19.38 15.67 -0.98
CA GLU A 44 19.04 14.34 -1.50
C GLU A 44 17.52 14.15 -1.52
N ASN A 45 16.91 14.34 -2.70
CA ASN A 45 15.48 14.27 -2.92
C ASN A 45 15.13 13.03 -3.74
N GLU A 46 15.97 12.02 -3.66
CA GLU A 46 15.78 10.72 -4.27
C GLU A 46 15.38 9.73 -3.19
N VAL A 47 14.28 9.04 -3.42
CA VAL A 47 13.82 7.91 -2.61
C VAL A 47 13.56 6.72 -3.51
N ASP A 48 13.51 5.53 -2.97
CA ASP A 48 13.27 4.32 -3.73
C ASP A 48 11.93 3.68 -3.37
N ASN A 49 11.16 3.23 -4.36
CA ASN A 49 10.24 2.13 -4.19
C ASN A 49 11.03 0.81 -4.14
N VAL A 50 10.48 -0.21 -3.47
CA VAL A 50 11.10 -1.54 -3.41
C VAL A 50 10.14 -2.56 -3.98
N ILE A 51 10.55 -3.22 -5.08
CA ILE A 51 9.63 -4.04 -5.88
C ILE A 51 10.26 -5.40 -6.15
N GLY A 52 9.56 -6.45 -5.71
CA GLY A 52 9.88 -7.84 -6.01
C GLY A 52 8.79 -8.49 -6.86
N VAL A 53 9.09 -9.60 -7.53
CA VAL A 53 8.13 -10.31 -8.38
C VAL A 53 8.30 -11.81 -8.30
N ILE A 54 7.18 -12.54 -8.30
CA ILE A 54 7.09 -13.95 -8.67
C ILE A 54 6.67 -13.99 -10.14
N LYS A 55 7.56 -14.49 -11.01
CA LYS A 55 7.30 -14.54 -12.46
C LYS A 55 6.29 -15.62 -12.80
N GLY A 56 5.23 -15.20 -13.49
CA GLY A 56 4.19 -16.08 -13.99
C GLY A 56 4.52 -16.80 -15.30
N GLU A 57 3.54 -17.59 -15.78
CA GLU A 57 3.58 -18.20 -17.11
C GLU A 57 3.34 -17.16 -18.20
N ASP A 58 2.42 -16.22 -17.96
CA ASP A 58 2.05 -15.11 -18.85
C ASP A 58 2.44 -13.77 -18.21
N SER A 59 3.65 -13.29 -18.49
CA SER A 59 4.15 -12.00 -18.01
C SER A 59 3.61 -10.78 -18.79
N SER A 60 2.59 -10.95 -19.64
CA SER A 60 1.83 -9.82 -20.19
C SER A 60 0.74 -9.33 -19.24
N LYS A 61 0.50 -10.07 -18.14
CA LYS A 61 -0.49 -9.75 -17.11
C LYS A 61 0.13 -9.79 -15.73
N ALA A 62 -0.41 -8.99 -14.80
CA ALA A 62 0.10 -8.96 -13.45
C ALA A 62 -0.97 -8.70 -12.39
N ILE A 63 -0.70 -9.25 -11.20
CA ILE A 63 -1.34 -8.89 -9.95
C ILE A 63 -0.34 -8.03 -9.18
N VAL A 64 -0.72 -6.84 -8.76
CA VAL A 64 0.12 -5.98 -7.90
C VAL A 64 -0.46 -6.03 -6.49
N ILE A 65 0.36 -6.33 -5.50
CA ILE A 65 0.03 -6.21 -4.09
C ILE A 65 0.92 -5.11 -3.54
N SER A 66 0.33 -4.08 -2.96
CA SER A 66 1.06 -2.87 -2.60
C SER A 66 0.80 -2.39 -1.18
N ALA A 67 1.79 -1.72 -0.60
CA ALA A 67 1.70 -0.97 0.65
C ALA A 67 2.77 0.11 0.65
N HIS A 68 2.52 1.28 1.25
CA HIS A 68 3.58 2.27 1.42
C HIS A 68 4.37 2.02 2.70
N PHE A 69 5.65 2.44 2.72
CA PHE A 69 6.54 2.24 3.86
C PHE A 69 7.14 3.53 4.43
N ASP A 70 6.81 4.67 3.86
CA ASP A 70 7.03 5.96 4.48
C ASP A 70 5.94 6.27 5.51
N HIS A 71 6.21 7.18 6.41
CA HIS A 71 5.23 7.65 7.40
C HIS A 71 5.49 9.09 7.80
N VAL A 72 4.48 9.76 8.31
CA VAL A 72 4.60 11.13 8.82
C VAL A 72 5.34 11.12 10.15
N THR A 73 6.50 11.76 10.20
CA THR A 73 7.31 11.90 11.43
C THR A 73 7.05 13.21 12.17
N ILE A 74 6.47 14.21 11.48
CA ILE A 74 6.22 15.56 12.02
C ILE A 74 4.91 16.05 11.43
N ARG A 75 3.93 16.41 12.27
CA ARG A 75 2.84 17.28 11.83
C ARG A 75 3.45 18.49 11.18
N SER A 76 3.08 18.76 9.93
CA SER A 76 3.76 19.78 9.13
C SER A 76 3.80 21.11 9.85
N LYS A 77 4.92 21.85 9.74
CA LYS A 77 5.08 23.22 10.24
C LYS A 77 3.98 24.18 9.77
N LEU A 78 3.21 23.79 8.76
CA LEU A 78 2.06 24.54 8.23
C LEU A 78 0.85 24.48 9.18
N GLU A 79 0.61 23.37 9.87
CA GLU A 79 -0.42 23.27 10.92
C GLU A 79 -0.01 24.00 12.19
N GLU A 80 1.28 23.99 12.56
CA GLU A 80 1.81 24.79 13.68
C GLU A 80 1.66 26.29 13.43
N ALA A 81 1.88 26.76 12.21
CA ALA A 81 1.72 28.17 11.84
C ALA A 81 0.25 28.62 11.86
N ALA A 82 -0.70 27.72 11.64
CA ALA A 82 -2.14 28.04 11.63
C ALA A 82 -2.75 28.13 13.04
N THR A 83 -2.17 27.50 14.04
CA THR A 83 -2.79 27.40 15.40
C THR A 83 -2.28 28.40 16.42
N ASN A 84 -1.24 29.20 16.13
CA ASN A 84 -0.68 30.28 17.00
C ASN A 84 -0.46 29.87 18.47
N THR A 85 -0.32 28.59 18.78
CA THR A 85 -0.01 28.06 20.10
C THR A 85 1.50 27.85 20.20
N GLU A 86 2.11 28.34 21.30
CA GLU A 86 3.52 28.12 21.60
C GLU A 86 3.83 26.63 21.52
N SER A 87 4.59 26.25 20.49
CA SER A 87 4.94 24.89 20.17
C SER A 87 5.69 24.26 21.33
N GLN A 88 5.06 23.33 22.03
CA GLN A 88 5.84 22.28 22.67
C GLN A 88 6.61 21.57 21.55
N GLN A 89 7.93 21.54 21.65
CA GLN A 89 8.77 20.73 20.75
C GLN A 89 8.30 19.28 20.85
N ILE A 90 7.40 18.88 19.93
CA ILE A 90 7.04 17.46 19.77
C ILE A 90 8.32 16.82 19.27
N SER A 91 8.88 15.93 20.10
CA SER A 91 10.10 15.23 19.71
C SER A 91 9.81 14.38 18.47
N VAL A 92 10.59 14.56 17.43
CA VAL A 92 10.53 13.92 16.11
C VAL A 92 10.42 12.37 16.16
N ASN A 93 10.56 11.77 17.36
CA ASN A 93 10.62 10.32 17.56
C ASN A 93 9.31 9.72 18.13
N LYS A 94 8.21 10.41 18.15
CA LYS A 94 7.01 9.94 18.84
C LYS A 94 5.98 9.26 17.95
N ILE A 95 5.82 9.68 16.70
CA ILE A 95 4.93 9.02 15.75
C ILE A 95 5.68 7.81 15.20
N GLN A 96 5.12 6.62 15.41
CA GLN A 96 5.80 5.37 15.04
C GLN A 96 5.33 4.83 13.69
N GLY A 97 4.15 5.23 13.20
CA GLY A 97 3.59 4.71 11.95
C GLY A 97 3.31 3.20 12.03
N ALA A 98 2.85 2.72 13.19
CA ALA A 98 2.63 1.29 13.40
C ALA A 98 1.42 0.79 12.59
N ILE A 99 0.36 1.59 12.54
CA ILE A 99 -0.83 1.35 11.73
C ILE A 99 -0.62 1.95 10.34
N ASP A 100 -0.10 3.17 10.25
CA ASP A 100 0.14 3.91 9.01
C ASP A 100 1.64 4.03 8.70
N ASN A 101 2.26 3.09 7.95
CA ASN A 101 1.66 1.88 7.40
C ASN A 101 2.58 0.67 7.60
N ALA A 102 3.23 0.56 8.79
CA ALA A 102 4.04 -0.63 9.08
C ALA A 102 3.20 -1.92 9.11
N SER A 103 1.90 -1.82 9.46
CA SER A 103 0.95 -2.92 9.44
C SER A 103 0.71 -3.45 8.02
N GLY A 104 0.50 -2.58 7.05
CA GLY A 104 0.36 -2.92 5.63
C GLY A 104 1.65 -3.52 5.06
N VAL A 105 2.80 -2.94 5.39
CA VAL A 105 4.10 -3.49 4.98
C VAL A 105 4.33 -4.90 5.55
N ALA A 106 4.00 -5.13 6.81
CA ALA A 106 4.14 -6.46 7.41
C ALA A 106 3.24 -7.49 6.69
N THR A 107 2.01 -7.11 6.38
CA THR A 107 1.08 -7.94 5.62
C THR A 107 1.60 -8.22 4.21
N LEU A 108 2.12 -7.21 3.50
CA LEU A 108 2.73 -7.35 2.19
C LEU A 108 3.88 -8.37 2.21
N LEU A 109 4.78 -8.26 3.19
CA LEU A 109 5.96 -9.12 3.29
C LEU A 109 5.60 -10.57 3.61
N GLU A 110 4.68 -10.82 4.56
CA GLU A 110 4.26 -12.17 4.90
C GLU A 110 3.41 -12.80 3.79
N THR A 111 2.56 -12.03 3.08
CA THR A 111 1.88 -12.48 1.87
C THR A 111 2.87 -12.88 0.79
N ALA A 112 3.90 -12.07 0.55
CA ALA A 112 4.95 -12.37 -0.41
C ALA A 112 5.67 -13.68 -0.08
N LYS A 113 5.99 -13.91 1.19
CA LYS A 113 6.65 -15.13 1.67
C LYS A 113 5.78 -16.36 1.46
N GLU A 114 4.51 -16.32 1.80
CA GLU A 114 3.61 -17.46 1.64
C GLU A 114 3.36 -17.79 0.17
N LEU A 115 3.10 -16.79 -0.67
CA LEU A 115 2.92 -17.00 -2.11
C LEU A 115 4.21 -17.45 -2.80
N SER A 116 5.38 -16.95 -2.38
CA SER A 116 6.66 -17.46 -2.88
C SER A 116 6.87 -18.94 -2.55
N ALA A 117 6.50 -19.36 -1.34
CA ALA A 117 6.56 -20.77 -0.94
C ALA A 117 5.54 -21.63 -1.69
N TYR A 118 4.32 -21.12 -1.89
CA TYR A 118 3.26 -21.83 -2.60
C TYR A 118 3.60 -22.06 -4.09
N TYR A 119 4.17 -21.04 -4.75
CA TYR A 119 4.54 -21.12 -6.17
C TYR A 119 5.99 -21.56 -6.40
N ASN A 120 6.69 -22.07 -5.39
CA ASN A 120 8.09 -22.51 -5.52
C ASN A 120 8.28 -23.62 -6.58
N ASP A 121 7.34 -24.55 -6.65
CA ASP A 121 7.41 -25.71 -7.57
C ASP A 121 6.57 -25.51 -8.86
N ASN A 122 5.67 -24.53 -8.88
CA ASN A 122 4.80 -24.23 -10.01
C ASN A 122 4.71 -22.71 -10.17
N LYS A 123 4.77 -22.22 -11.39
CA LYS A 123 4.59 -20.80 -11.66
C LYS A 123 3.12 -20.39 -11.50
N PRO A 124 2.85 -19.18 -10.99
CA PRO A 124 1.49 -18.62 -11.09
C PRO A 124 1.13 -18.35 -12.56
N PRO A 125 -0.16 -18.28 -12.90
CA PRO A 125 -0.58 -17.95 -14.28
C PRO A 125 -0.07 -16.60 -14.78
N TYR A 126 0.02 -15.60 -13.89
CA TYR A 126 0.44 -14.22 -14.19
C TYR A 126 1.54 -13.78 -13.23
N ASP A 127 2.26 -12.71 -13.56
CA ASP A 127 3.23 -12.13 -12.64
C ASP A 127 2.53 -11.66 -11.35
N ILE A 128 3.12 -11.96 -10.18
CA ILE A 128 2.68 -11.42 -8.90
C ILE A 128 3.76 -10.45 -8.42
N ILE A 129 3.40 -9.16 -8.38
CA ILE A 129 4.30 -8.06 -8.05
C ILE A 129 4.02 -7.61 -6.63
N PHE A 130 5.06 -7.53 -5.80
CA PHE A 130 5.01 -6.97 -4.45
C PHE A 130 5.70 -5.62 -4.44
N ALA A 131 4.90 -4.55 -4.32
CA ALA A 131 5.36 -3.20 -4.43
C ALA A 131 5.27 -2.46 -3.09
N ALA A 132 6.42 -2.24 -2.44
CA ALA A 132 6.50 -1.33 -1.32
C ALA A 132 6.79 0.08 -1.85
N PHE A 133 5.81 0.98 -1.73
CA PHE A 133 5.90 2.34 -2.23
C PHE A 133 6.48 3.30 -1.20
N ASN A 134 7.16 4.33 -1.69
CA ASN A 134 7.70 5.42 -0.88
C ASN A 134 7.02 6.74 -1.28
N ALA A 135 7.04 7.71 -0.37
CA ALA A 135 6.46 9.05 -0.60
C ALA A 135 4.95 9.03 -0.94
N GLU A 136 4.21 8.10 -0.32
CA GLU A 136 2.75 8.11 -0.30
C GLU A 136 2.24 9.38 0.36
N GLU A 137 2.77 9.68 1.56
CA GLU A 137 2.46 10.82 2.42
C GLU A 137 2.77 12.19 1.78
N LEU A 138 3.54 12.19 0.72
CA LEU A 138 3.83 13.36 -0.12
C LEU A 138 2.90 13.48 -1.34
N GLY A 139 1.84 12.67 -1.38
CA GLY A 139 0.80 12.66 -2.41
C GLY A 139 0.96 11.56 -3.44
N LEU A 140 1.16 10.33 -3.02
CA LEU A 140 1.19 9.11 -3.84
C LEU A 140 2.33 9.13 -4.88
N ILE A 141 3.48 9.73 -4.54
CA ILE A 141 4.53 9.98 -5.55
C ILE A 141 5.12 8.67 -6.04
N GLY A 142 5.40 7.73 -5.12
CA GLY A 142 5.98 6.43 -5.45
C GLY A 142 5.08 5.59 -6.36
N SER A 143 3.82 5.43 -6.00
CA SER A 143 2.87 4.64 -6.81
C SER A 143 2.57 5.28 -8.16
N ARG A 144 2.46 6.62 -8.23
CA ARG A 144 2.32 7.33 -9.51
C ARG A 144 3.52 7.08 -10.42
N LYS A 145 4.74 7.14 -9.87
CA LYS A 145 5.98 6.84 -10.60
C LYS A 145 5.96 5.39 -11.10
N PHE A 146 5.58 4.44 -10.25
CA PHE A 146 5.47 3.03 -10.60
C PHE A 146 4.50 2.81 -11.76
N VAL A 147 3.28 3.31 -11.63
CA VAL A 147 2.24 3.16 -12.68
C VAL A 147 2.69 3.83 -13.97
N SER A 148 3.21 5.07 -13.92
CA SER A 148 3.64 5.80 -15.12
C SER A 148 4.78 5.12 -15.90
N GLU A 149 5.63 4.35 -15.21
CA GLU A 149 6.78 3.68 -15.83
C GLU A 149 6.47 2.26 -16.31
N PHE A 150 5.60 1.55 -15.59
CA PHE A 150 5.45 0.11 -15.79
C PHE A 150 4.10 -0.30 -16.34
N ARG A 151 3.07 0.58 -16.36
CA ARG A 151 1.73 0.25 -16.85
C ARG A 151 1.75 -0.33 -18.27
N ASP A 152 2.51 0.26 -19.17
CA ASP A 152 2.58 -0.13 -20.56
C ASP A 152 3.36 -1.43 -20.82
N LYS A 153 3.95 -2.04 -19.79
CA LYS A 153 4.58 -3.36 -19.88
C LYS A 153 3.58 -4.51 -19.81
N TYR A 154 2.36 -4.22 -19.34
CA TYR A 154 1.32 -5.21 -19.15
C TYR A 154 0.10 -4.88 -19.99
N ASP A 155 -0.46 -5.89 -20.66
CA ASP A 155 -1.72 -5.77 -21.38
C ASP A 155 -2.87 -5.53 -20.38
N LYS A 156 -2.81 -6.21 -19.24
CA LYS A 156 -3.77 -6.06 -18.14
C LYS A 156 -3.10 -6.32 -16.79
N TRP A 157 -3.42 -5.50 -15.82
CA TRP A 157 -3.05 -5.70 -14.42
C TRP A 157 -4.09 -5.11 -13.48
N TYR A 158 -4.02 -5.47 -12.22
CA TYR A 158 -4.81 -4.85 -11.16
C TYR A 158 -4.01 -4.74 -9.87
N ASP A 159 -4.45 -3.89 -8.95
CA ASP A 159 -3.78 -3.64 -7.67
C ASP A 159 -4.65 -3.99 -6.47
N ILE A 160 -4.04 -4.55 -5.44
CA ILE A 160 -4.57 -4.67 -4.09
C ILE A 160 -3.63 -3.91 -3.16
N ASN A 161 -4.08 -2.75 -2.72
CA ASN A 161 -3.34 -1.87 -1.83
C ASN A 161 -3.74 -2.13 -0.38
N ILE A 162 -2.75 -2.27 0.50
CA ILE A 162 -2.93 -2.53 1.93
C ILE A 162 -2.49 -1.28 2.69
N ASP A 163 -3.43 -0.65 3.39
CA ASP A 163 -3.16 0.61 4.06
C ASP A 163 -3.97 0.75 5.34
N CYS A 164 -3.26 0.92 6.46
CA CYS A 164 -3.84 1.19 7.77
C CYS A 164 -4.77 0.06 8.26
N ILE A 165 -4.19 -1.08 8.63
CA ILE A 165 -4.92 -2.24 9.16
C ILE A 165 -4.42 -2.65 10.55
N GLY A 166 -5.21 -3.46 11.26
CA GLY A 166 -4.80 -4.08 12.52
C GLY A 166 -4.98 -3.21 13.76
N VAL A 167 -5.88 -2.23 13.76
CA VAL A 167 -6.21 -1.46 14.96
C VAL A 167 -7.04 -2.30 15.91
N ARG A 168 -6.55 -2.45 17.16
CA ARG A 168 -7.22 -3.22 18.21
C ARG A 168 -8.55 -2.61 18.60
N GLY A 169 -9.60 -3.45 18.65
CA GLY A 169 -10.94 -3.04 19.04
C GLY A 169 -11.70 -2.28 17.96
N ASN A 170 -11.14 -2.12 16.80
CA ASN A 170 -11.86 -1.64 15.62
C ASN A 170 -12.60 -2.81 14.93
N ASN A 171 -13.77 -2.52 14.38
CA ASN A 171 -14.73 -3.53 13.92
C ASN A 171 -14.51 -4.00 12.47
N GLY A 172 -13.27 -4.35 12.11
CA GLY A 172 -13.01 -5.00 10.84
C GLY A 172 -12.51 -4.09 9.72
N LEU A 173 -12.48 -4.65 8.53
CA LEU A 173 -11.99 -3.95 7.34
C LEU A 173 -13.03 -3.00 6.78
N ALA A 174 -12.59 -1.84 6.32
CA ALA A 174 -13.37 -0.96 5.47
C ALA A 174 -13.07 -1.27 4.00
N VAL A 175 -13.94 -2.01 3.36
CA VAL A 175 -13.80 -2.33 1.94
C VAL A 175 -14.54 -1.28 1.13
N LYS A 176 -13.81 -0.40 0.43
CA LYS A 176 -14.38 0.75 -0.29
C LYS A 176 -14.61 0.42 -1.74
N ASN A 177 -15.88 0.32 -2.15
CA ASN A 177 -16.25 0.10 -3.54
C ASN A 177 -17.14 1.22 -4.10
N ASN A 178 -16.60 2.01 -4.99
CA ASN A 178 -17.33 2.95 -5.83
C ASN A 178 -16.67 3.14 -7.21
N TYR A 179 -15.85 2.15 -7.62
CA TYR A 179 -15.15 2.19 -8.89
C TYR A 179 -15.61 1.03 -9.78
N PRO A 180 -16.35 1.30 -10.86
CA PRO A 180 -16.98 0.25 -11.67
C PRO A 180 -16.02 -0.80 -12.23
N LEU A 181 -14.79 -0.40 -12.56
CA LEU A 181 -13.77 -1.34 -13.08
C LEU A 181 -13.26 -2.33 -12.01
N SER A 182 -13.49 -2.05 -10.74
CA SER A 182 -13.10 -2.93 -9.63
C SER A 182 -14.26 -3.76 -9.08
N GLN A 183 -15.44 -3.73 -9.71
CA GLN A 183 -16.62 -4.38 -9.12
C GLN A 183 -16.43 -5.89 -8.97
N GLU A 184 -15.94 -6.57 -10.00
CA GLU A 184 -15.72 -8.01 -9.98
C GLU A 184 -14.60 -8.40 -8.99
N LEU A 185 -13.48 -7.66 -9.00
CA LEU A 185 -12.39 -7.82 -8.03
C LEU A 185 -12.90 -7.71 -6.58
N TYR A 186 -13.77 -6.74 -6.35
CA TYR A 186 -14.35 -6.46 -5.06
C TYR A 186 -15.30 -7.57 -4.61
N ASP A 187 -16.20 -8.01 -5.49
CA ASP A 187 -17.19 -9.05 -5.17
C ASP A 187 -16.49 -10.39 -4.85
N ASP A 188 -15.47 -10.75 -5.62
CA ASP A 188 -14.67 -11.95 -5.35
C ASP A 188 -13.87 -11.85 -4.04
N PHE A 189 -13.36 -10.65 -3.69
CA PHE A 189 -12.64 -10.45 -2.44
C PHE A 189 -13.56 -10.57 -1.22
N ILE A 190 -14.77 -10.02 -1.30
CA ILE A 190 -15.80 -10.15 -0.25
C ILE A 190 -16.15 -11.62 -0.01
N GLU A 191 -16.30 -12.42 -1.08
CA GLU A 191 -16.58 -13.87 -0.93
C GLU A 191 -15.49 -14.56 -0.10
N VAL A 192 -14.22 -14.20 -0.32
CA VAL A 192 -13.11 -14.77 0.45
C VAL A 192 -13.05 -14.25 1.88
N LEU A 193 -13.39 -12.97 2.12
CA LEU A 193 -13.51 -12.46 3.49
C LEU A 193 -14.59 -13.20 4.29
N ASP A 194 -15.75 -13.49 3.67
CA ASP A 194 -16.82 -14.26 4.29
C ASP A 194 -16.37 -15.71 4.59
N GLU A 195 -15.66 -16.37 3.68
CA GLU A 195 -15.12 -17.72 3.87
C GLU A 195 -14.08 -17.80 5.00
N ASN A 196 -13.27 -16.75 5.16
CA ASN A 196 -12.25 -16.64 6.20
C ASN A 196 -12.78 -16.04 7.52
N GLU A 197 -14.08 -15.79 7.62
CA GLU A 197 -14.72 -15.16 8.79
C GLU A 197 -14.07 -13.82 9.19
N VAL A 198 -13.53 -13.07 8.21
CA VAL A 198 -12.98 -11.73 8.43
C VAL A 198 -14.10 -10.70 8.32
N TYR A 199 -14.37 -10.02 9.43
CA TYR A 199 -15.42 -8.99 9.45
C TYR A 199 -15.01 -7.76 8.64
N TYR A 200 -15.95 -7.25 7.85
CA TYR A 200 -15.77 -6.07 7.01
C TYR A 200 -17.02 -5.19 6.97
N GLU A 201 -16.84 -3.93 6.62
CA GLU A 201 -17.92 -2.99 6.32
C GLU A 201 -17.73 -2.43 4.90
N ILE A 202 -18.83 -2.36 4.14
CA ILE A 202 -18.85 -1.70 2.84
C ILE A 202 -19.00 -0.20 3.07
N VAL A 203 -17.87 0.49 3.05
CA VAL A 203 -17.84 1.94 3.28
C VAL A 203 -17.58 2.65 1.96
N PRO A 204 -18.55 3.43 1.44
CA PRO A 204 -18.30 4.24 0.26
C PRO A 204 -17.23 5.29 0.55
N TYR A 205 -16.48 5.70 -0.48
CA TYR A 205 -15.55 6.82 -0.32
C TYR A 205 -16.30 8.06 0.19
N ALA A 206 -15.86 8.56 1.34
CA ALA A 206 -16.31 9.84 1.83
C ALA A 206 -15.69 10.96 0.98
N MET A 207 -16.48 11.90 0.52
CA MET A 207 -16.00 13.19 0.03
C MET A 207 -16.13 14.19 1.16
N ASN A 208 -15.09 14.98 1.39
CA ASN A 208 -15.20 16.13 2.28
C ASN A 208 -16.09 17.23 1.65
N GLU A 209 -16.40 18.30 2.40
CA GLU A 209 -17.23 19.41 1.93
C GLU A 209 -16.65 20.12 0.68
N GLU A 210 -15.39 19.94 0.39
CA GLU A 210 -14.67 20.49 -0.78
C GLU A 210 -14.68 19.53 -1.98
N GLY A 211 -15.31 18.36 -1.86
CA GLY A 211 -15.38 17.35 -2.91
C GLY A 211 -14.08 16.53 -3.09
N VAL A 212 -13.19 16.58 -2.11
CA VAL A 212 -11.96 15.77 -2.08
C VAL A 212 -12.27 14.40 -1.48
N ILE A 213 -11.78 13.34 -2.11
CA ILE A 213 -11.91 11.97 -1.60
C ILE A 213 -11.06 11.84 -0.34
N VAL A 214 -11.69 11.53 0.79
CA VAL A 214 -11.01 11.30 2.07
C VAL A 214 -10.62 9.82 2.17
N GLY A 215 -9.38 9.57 2.63
CA GLY A 215 -8.86 8.20 2.75
C GLY A 215 -8.43 7.60 1.40
N SER A 216 -7.78 8.41 0.57
CA SER A 216 -7.12 7.93 -0.64
C SER A 216 -5.73 7.41 -0.31
N SER A 217 -5.31 6.33 -0.96
CA SER A 217 -3.98 5.74 -0.87
C SER A 217 -3.49 5.35 -2.26
N ASP A 218 -2.41 4.58 -2.34
CA ASP A 218 -1.69 4.24 -3.57
C ASP A 218 -2.55 3.59 -4.67
N HIS A 219 -3.64 2.88 -4.31
CA HIS A 219 -4.63 2.35 -5.25
C HIS A 219 -5.19 3.42 -6.21
N MET A 220 -5.20 4.70 -5.79
CA MET A 220 -5.67 5.80 -6.64
C MET A 220 -4.78 6.05 -7.85
N SER A 221 -3.50 5.66 -7.79
CA SER A 221 -2.59 5.77 -8.94
C SER A 221 -3.01 4.83 -10.07
N PHE A 222 -3.45 3.61 -9.72
CA PHE A 222 -4.00 2.64 -10.67
C PHE A 222 -5.35 3.07 -11.23
N ARG A 223 -6.26 3.55 -10.38
CA ARG A 223 -7.57 4.08 -10.82
C ARG A 223 -7.44 5.25 -11.80
N ARG A 224 -6.48 6.14 -11.57
CA ARG A 224 -6.21 7.25 -12.50
C ARG A 224 -5.68 6.78 -13.86
N ALA A 225 -5.08 5.59 -13.91
CA ALA A 225 -4.67 4.92 -15.13
C ALA A 225 -5.77 4.06 -15.77
N ASN A 226 -6.99 4.06 -15.20
CA ASN A 226 -8.14 3.23 -15.58
C ASN A 226 -7.90 1.73 -15.40
N ASP A 227 -7.15 1.35 -14.37
CA ASP A 227 -6.94 -0.03 -13.96
C ASP A 227 -7.81 -0.38 -12.74
N ALA A 228 -8.21 -1.64 -12.62
CA ALA A 228 -8.91 -2.12 -11.43
C ALA A 228 -7.99 -2.04 -10.21
N SER A 229 -8.55 -1.66 -9.08
CA SER A 229 -7.80 -1.63 -7.82
C SER A 229 -8.73 -1.75 -6.60
N LEU A 230 -8.24 -2.42 -5.57
CA LEU A 230 -8.88 -2.60 -4.29
C LEU A 230 -8.01 -1.94 -3.20
N ILE A 231 -8.63 -1.31 -2.21
CA ILE A 231 -7.95 -0.92 -0.97
C ILE A 231 -8.48 -1.76 0.19
N ILE A 232 -7.55 -2.32 0.96
CA ILE A 232 -7.78 -3.00 2.22
C ILE A 232 -7.31 -2.06 3.32
N GLY A 233 -8.23 -1.55 4.14
CA GLY A 233 -7.93 -0.63 5.22
C GLY A 233 -8.95 -0.75 6.35
N GLN A 234 -8.82 0.07 7.39
CA GLN A 234 -9.84 0.19 8.44
C GLN A 234 -10.44 1.59 8.44
N ASP A 235 -11.73 1.70 8.75
CA ASP A 235 -12.41 3.00 8.91
C ASP A 235 -12.30 3.50 10.36
N GLY A 236 -12.58 4.80 10.57
CA GLY A 236 -12.59 5.39 11.92
C GLY A 236 -11.20 5.54 12.57
N ILE A 237 -10.13 5.51 11.79
CA ILE A 237 -8.74 5.60 12.29
C ILE A 237 -8.10 6.99 12.11
N THR A 238 -8.82 7.93 11.52
CA THR A 238 -8.31 9.28 11.21
C THR A 238 -7.83 10.08 12.43
N GLU A 239 -8.33 9.75 13.62
CA GLU A 239 -7.88 10.37 14.88
C GLU A 239 -6.61 9.70 15.45
N ILE A 240 -6.22 8.54 14.91
CA ILE A 240 -5.08 7.72 15.35
C ILE A 240 -3.87 7.97 14.47
N VAL A 241 -4.04 7.82 13.15
CA VAL A 241 -2.96 7.98 12.18
C VAL A 241 -2.38 9.39 12.22
N HIS A 242 -1.09 9.53 11.93
CA HIS A 242 -0.35 10.78 12.01
C HIS A 242 -0.30 11.41 13.44
N THR A 243 -0.53 10.61 14.47
CA THR A 243 -0.46 11.03 15.88
C THR A 243 0.47 10.12 16.70
N GLU A 244 0.73 10.51 17.96
CA GLU A 244 1.52 9.66 18.90
C GLU A 244 0.77 8.37 19.30
N ASP A 245 -0.53 8.30 19.07
CA ASP A 245 -1.35 7.13 19.34
C ASP A 245 -1.15 6.02 18.29
N ASP A 246 -0.60 6.35 17.11
CA ASP A 246 -0.18 5.37 16.12
C ASP A 246 1.13 4.69 16.52
N ASN A 247 1.00 3.70 17.40
CA ASN A 247 2.12 2.96 17.95
C ASN A 247 1.79 1.48 18.20
N MET A 248 2.80 0.66 18.49
CA MET A 248 2.66 -0.79 18.65
C MET A 248 1.66 -1.23 19.74
N SER A 249 1.28 -0.38 20.71
CA SER A 249 0.36 -0.78 21.77
C SER A 249 -1.09 -0.99 21.29
N ILE A 250 -1.45 -0.39 20.17
CA ILE A 250 -2.79 -0.51 19.59
C ILE A 250 -2.87 -1.57 18.49
N VAL A 251 -1.75 -2.17 18.08
CA VAL A 251 -1.71 -3.17 17.03
C VAL A 251 -2.30 -4.51 17.49
N ASP A 252 -3.20 -5.07 16.70
CA ASP A 252 -3.72 -6.41 16.82
C ASP A 252 -3.10 -7.33 15.75
N CYS A 253 -2.01 -8.00 16.14
CA CYS A 253 -1.29 -8.90 15.23
C CYS A 253 -2.16 -10.08 14.76
N LYS A 254 -3.18 -10.52 15.56
CA LYS A 254 -4.05 -11.62 15.12
C LYS A 254 -5.01 -11.18 14.03
N LEU A 255 -5.52 -9.95 14.10
CA LEU A 255 -6.34 -9.37 13.03
C LEU A 255 -5.51 -9.24 11.75
N ILE A 256 -4.27 -8.74 11.84
CA ILE A 256 -3.36 -8.63 10.69
C ILE A 256 -3.09 -10.01 10.07
N GLU A 257 -2.87 -11.04 10.89
CA GLU A 257 -2.68 -12.41 10.42
C GLU A 257 -3.92 -12.93 9.67
N ASN A 258 -5.12 -12.74 10.22
CA ASN A 258 -6.36 -13.17 9.56
C ASN A 258 -6.58 -12.45 8.22
N ILE A 259 -6.27 -11.15 8.14
CA ILE A 259 -6.37 -10.38 6.89
C ILE A 259 -5.36 -10.91 5.87
N LYS A 260 -4.12 -11.17 6.28
CA LYS A 260 -3.09 -11.76 5.44
C LYS A 260 -3.50 -13.15 4.93
N ASP A 261 -4.07 -14.01 5.80
CA ASP A 261 -4.55 -15.33 5.40
C ASP A 261 -5.64 -15.22 4.32
N ALA A 262 -6.63 -14.34 4.52
CA ALA A 262 -7.68 -14.09 3.52
C ALA A 262 -7.12 -13.53 2.20
N LEU A 263 -6.11 -12.66 2.24
CA LEU A 263 -5.46 -12.15 1.04
C LEU A 263 -4.72 -13.24 0.27
N VAL A 264 -3.99 -14.11 0.97
CA VAL A 264 -3.30 -15.27 0.36
C VAL A 264 -4.31 -16.20 -0.29
N ASP A 265 -5.39 -16.54 0.43
CA ASP A 265 -6.46 -17.39 -0.09
C ASP A 265 -7.14 -16.78 -1.31
N PHE A 266 -7.37 -15.44 -1.30
CA PHE A 266 -7.93 -14.72 -2.44
C PHE A 266 -7.04 -14.85 -3.68
N ILE A 267 -5.73 -14.62 -3.54
CA ILE A 267 -4.80 -14.72 -4.66
C ILE A 267 -4.75 -16.14 -5.22
N ILE A 268 -4.67 -17.16 -4.36
CA ILE A 268 -4.60 -18.56 -4.80
C ILE A 268 -5.91 -19.01 -5.45
N LYS A 269 -7.06 -18.64 -4.88
CA LYS A 269 -8.39 -19.03 -5.39
C LYS A 269 -8.69 -18.40 -6.75
N ASN A 270 -8.19 -17.17 -6.97
CA ASN A 270 -8.47 -16.37 -8.16
C ASN A 270 -7.24 -16.15 -9.06
N ASP A 271 -6.20 -16.97 -8.94
CA ASP A 271 -4.93 -16.80 -9.65
C ASP A 271 -5.05 -16.83 -11.19
N ASN A 272 -6.12 -17.42 -11.70
CA ASN A 272 -6.46 -17.48 -13.12
C ASN A 272 -7.34 -16.31 -13.62
N LYS A 273 -7.77 -15.42 -12.72
CA LYS A 273 -8.53 -14.21 -13.04
C LYS A 273 -7.61 -13.01 -13.16
N ILE A 274 -7.98 -12.09 -14.01
CA ILE A 274 -7.36 -10.79 -14.14
C ILE A 274 -8.48 -9.73 -14.34
N TYR A 275 -8.58 -8.82 -13.44
CA TYR A 275 -9.70 -7.86 -13.35
C TYR A 275 -9.49 -6.60 -14.17
#